data_1f64a606e4040575b102bb2538a9b0ac
#
_entry.id   1f64a606e4040575b102bb2538a9b0ac
#
_cell.length_a   1.000
_cell.length_b   1.000
_cell.length_c   1.000
_cell.angle_alpha   90.00
_cell.angle_beta   90.00
_cell.angle_gamma   90.00
#
_symmetry.space_group_name_H-M   'P 1'
#
loop_
_entity.id
_entity.type
_entity.pdbx_description
1 polymer ?
#
loop_
_entity_poly.entity_id
_entity_poly.type
_entity_poly.pdbx_seq_one_letter_code
_entity_poly.pdbx_strand_id
1 'polypeptide(L)' 'RTYPDNPHEGEEFGYILKGSICIHLGSKKYEAKAGEAFYYKADKTHYFTSKSGALLIWVSTPPSF' A
#
# COMPACT_ATOMS: atom_id res chain seq x y z
N ARG A 1 -11.69 -0.13 -5.59
CA ARG A 1 -10.86 -0.61 -6.68
C ARG A 1 -9.65 -1.37 -6.15
N THR A 2 -9.31 -2.47 -6.77
CA THR A 2 -8.28 -3.39 -6.29
C THR A 2 -7.22 -3.61 -7.37
N TYR A 3 -5.96 -3.46 -6.98
CA TYR A 3 -4.84 -3.73 -7.87
C TYR A 3 -3.88 -4.71 -7.17
N PRO A 4 -4.01 -6.00 -7.45
CA PRO A 4 -3.06 -6.96 -6.89
C PRO A 4 -1.68 -6.79 -7.54
N ASP A 5 -0.65 -6.81 -6.72
CA ASP A 5 0.74 -6.79 -7.15
C ASP A 5 1.39 -8.12 -6.84
N ASN A 6 2.26 -8.57 -7.73
CA ASN A 6 3.06 -9.75 -7.48
C ASN A 6 4.16 -9.44 -6.45
N PRO A 7 4.57 -10.44 -5.67
CA PRO A 7 5.72 -10.28 -4.76
C PRO A 7 6.96 -9.89 -5.56
N HIS A 8 7.77 -9.00 -4.98
CA HIS A 8 9.03 -8.58 -5.59
C HIS A 8 10.01 -8.19 -4.48
N GLU A 9 11.29 -8.07 -4.85
CA GLU A 9 12.29 -7.56 -3.92
C GLU A 9 12.05 -6.08 -3.68
N GLY A 10 12.38 -5.64 -2.47
CA GLY A 10 12.31 -4.24 -2.14
C GLY A 10 11.34 -3.95 -1.02
N GLU A 11 11.05 -2.68 -0.89
CA GLU A 11 10.24 -2.15 0.19
C GLU A 11 9.25 -1.13 -0.36
N GLU A 12 8.15 -0.96 0.35
CA GLU A 12 7.13 0.02 -0.01
C GLU A 12 6.84 0.88 1.19
N PHE A 13 6.72 2.18 0.93
CA PHE A 13 6.41 3.18 1.93
C PHE A 13 5.33 4.10 1.36
N GLY A 14 4.41 4.51 2.21
CA GLY A 14 3.39 5.46 1.80
C GLY A 14 2.96 6.36 2.93
N TYR A 15 2.39 7.50 2.56
CA TYR A 15 1.81 8.45 3.48
C TYR A 15 0.46 8.88 2.94
N ILE A 16 -0.57 8.78 3.76
CA ILE A 16 -1.94 9.07 3.35
C ILE A 16 -2.19 10.56 3.55
N LEU A 17 -2.46 11.26 2.45
CA LEU A 17 -2.77 12.68 2.46
C LEU A 17 -4.25 12.91 2.71
N LYS A 18 -5.11 12.04 2.19
CA LYS A 18 -6.56 12.24 2.24
C LYS A 18 -7.26 10.89 2.13
N GLY A 19 -8.34 10.71 2.88
CA GLY A 19 -9.11 9.47 2.84
C GLY A 19 -8.47 8.36 3.65
N SER A 20 -8.77 7.13 3.27
CA SER A 20 -8.21 5.95 3.92
C SER A 20 -8.06 4.82 2.93
N ILE A 21 -7.10 3.92 3.20
CA ILE A 21 -6.90 2.71 2.41
C ILE A 21 -6.82 1.50 3.31
N CYS A 22 -7.10 0.34 2.73
CA CYS A 22 -6.85 -0.93 3.36
C CYS A 22 -5.71 -1.60 2.59
N ILE A 23 -4.65 -1.97 3.30
CA ILE A 23 -3.46 -2.61 2.72
C ILE A 23 -3.57 -4.09 2.99
N HIS A 24 -3.59 -4.89 1.92
CA HIS A 24 -3.68 -6.34 2.02
C HIS A 24 -2.31 -6.95 1.76
N LEU A 25 -1.75 -7.63 2.77
CA LEU A 25 -0.43 -8.25 2.71
C LEU A 25 -0.58 -9.73 3.01
N GLY A 26 -0.51 -10.58 1.97
CA GLY A 26 -0.76 -11.99 2.14
C GLY A 26 -2.14 -12.22 2.73
N SER A 27 -2.21 -12.84 3.89
CA SER A 27 -3.47 -13.10 4.59
C SER A 27 -3.87 -12.01 5.58
N LYS A 28 -3.03 -10.97 5.74
CA LYS A 28 -3.26 -9.89 6.71
C LYS A 28 -3.73 -8.64 6.01
N LYS A 29 -4.43 -7.78 6.74
CA LYS A 29 -4.83 -6.47 6.22
C LYS A 29 -4.71 -5.42 7.31
N TYR A 30 -4.38 -4.20 6.87
CA TYR A 30 -4.15 -3.05 7.74
C TYR A 30 -4.86 -1.84 7.16
N GLU A 31 -5.37 -0.98 8.01
CA GLU A 31 -5.98 0.26 7.57
C GLU A 31 -5.05 1.43 7.83
N ALA A 32 -4.95 2.35 6.88
CA ALA A 32 -4.21 3.60 7.04
C ALA A 32 -5.11 4.76 6.65
N LYS A 33 -5.14 5.79 7.47
CA LYS A 33 -5.97 6.99 7.30
C LYS A 33 -5.11 8.20 7.05
N ALA A 34 -5.75 9.29 6.64
CA ALA A 34 -5.06 10.57 6.44
C ALA A 34 -4.20 10.93 7.65
N GLY A 35 -2.97 11.33 7.40
CA GLY A 35 -1.98 11.64 8.43
C GLY A 35 -1.17 10.45 8.90
N GLU A 36 -1.46 9.26 8.40
CA GLU A 36 -0.73 8.04 8.76
C GLU A 36 0.16 7.58 7.63
N ALA A 37 1.27 6.94 8.00
CA ALA A 37 2.20 6.35 7.05
C ALA A 37 2.15 4.82 7.17
N PHE A 38 2.59 4.15 6.10
CA PHE A 38 2.75 2.70 6.12
C PHE A 38 4.10 2.32 5.52
N TYR A 39 4.58 1.15 5.92
CA TYR A 39 5.82 0.59 5.41
C TYR A 39 5.73 -0.92 5.47
N TYR A 40 6.19 -1.60 4.41
CA TYR A 40 6.30 -3.05 4.41
C TYR A 40 7.33 -3.52 3.40
N LYS A 41 7.81 -4.74 3.61
CA LYS A 41 8.63 -5.43 2.59
C LYS A 41 7.72 -6.05 1.56
N ALA A 42 8.09 -5.91 0.29
CA ALA A 42 7.26 -6.35 -0.83
C ALA A 42 7.49 -7.83 -1.19
N ASP A 43 7.76 -8.67 -0.20
CA ASP A 43 8.04 -10.08 -0.40
C ASP A 43 6.80 -10.98 -0.37
N LYS A 44 5.62 -10.38 -0.27
CA LYS A 44 4.34 -11.08 -0.28
C LYS A 44 3.41 -10.42 -1.27
N THR A 45 2.43 -11.19 -1.75
CA THR A 45 1.37 -10.61 -2.58
C THR A 45 0.67 -9.50 -1.81
N HIS A 46 0.50 -8.35 -2.44
CA HIS A 46 -0.08 -7.19 -1.78
C HIS A 46 -0.96 -6.40 -2.74
N TYR A 47 -1.94 -5.71 -2.17
CA TYR A 47 -2.81 -4.81 -2.92
C TYR A 47 -3.50 -3.85 -1.98
N PHE A 48 -4.03 -2.77 -2.54
CA PHE A 48 -4.74 -1.75 -1.79
C PHE A 48 -6.21 -1.71 -2.21
N THR A 49 -7.08 -1.43 -1.25
CA THR A 49 -8.49 -1.14 -1.52
C THR A 49 -8.88 0.14 -0.81
N SER A 50 -9.87 0.84 -1.35
CA SER A 50 -10.41 2.03 -0.71
C SER A 50 -11.89 2.13 -1.05
N LYS A 51 -12.72 2.39 -0.05
CA LYS A 51 -14.16 2.50 -0.24
C LYS A 51 -14.57 3.80 -0.91
N SER A 52 -13.92 4.90 -0.55
CA SER A 52 -14.29 6.23 -1.01
C SER A 52 -13.16 6.93 -1.75
N GLY A 53 -12.09 6.23 -2.01
CA GLY A 53 -10.91 6.80 -2.63
C GLY A 53 -9.95 7.38 -1.60
N ALA A 54 -8.72 7.60 -2.03
CA ALA A 54 -7.69 8.15 -1.18
C ALA A 54 -6.64 8.84 -2.03
N LEU A 55 -5.97 9.83 -1.45
CA LEU A 55 -4.81 10.47 -2.04
C LEU A 55 -3.62 10.17 -1.14
N LEU A 56 -2.55 9.62 -1.73
CA LEU A 56 -1.38 9.24 -0.96
C LEU A 56 -0.11 9.44 -1.77
N ILE A 57 1.00 9.53 -1.06
CA ILE A 57 2.33 9.48 -1.63
C ILE A 57 2.82 8.05 -1.43
N TRP A 58 3.32 7.42 -2.49
CA TRP A 58 3.73 6.03 -2.46
C TRP A 58 5.10 5.89 -3.09
N VAL A 59 6.03 5.29 -2.36
CA VAL A 59 7.40 5.08 -2.80
C VAL A 59 7.71 3.59 -2.77
N SER A 60 8.23 3.07 -3.86
CA SER A 60 8.62 1.67 -4.00
C SER A 60 10.12 1.60 -4.31
N THR A 61 10.84 0.68 -3.66
CA THR A 61 12.27 0.44 -3.90
C THR A 61 12.52 -1.05 -4.04
N PRO A 62 13.32 -1.49 -5.03
CA PRO A 62 13.83 -0.67 -6.13
C PRO A 62 12.68 -0.19 -7.02
N PRO A 63 12.91 0.84 -7.85
CA PRO A 63 11.85 1.36 -8.71
C PRO A 63 11.24 0.26 -9.57
N SER A 64 9.92 0.29 -9.67
CA SER A 64 9.15 -0.67 -10.47
C SER A 64 8.81 0.01 -11.80
N PHE A 65 9.33 -0.51 -12.87
CA PHE A 65 9.08 0.04 -14.20
C PHE A 65 8.29 -0.93 -15.07
#